data_f2ad259cd1999fa3c5b78b732955b97f
#
_entry.id   f2ad259cd1999fa3c5b78b732955b97f
#
_cell.length_a   1.000
_cell.length_b   1.000
_cell.length_c   1.000
_cell.angle_alpha   90.00
_cell.angle_beta   90.00
_cell.angle_gamma   90.00
#
_symmetry.space_group_name_H-M   'P 1'
#
loop_
_entity.id
_entity.type
_entity.pdbx_description
1 polymer ?
#
loop_
_entity_poly.entity_id
_entity_poly.type
_entity_poly.pdbx_seq_one_letter_code
_entity_poly.pdbx_strand_id
1 'polypeptide(L)'
;MTKAKKKLTILATPLAAVGHVNGCSGPLRTVLKRGHRVVFLLESAFKGSQAAHGFEEMIYTFRSSSSKEGAEEPKENGHKNGTKEEELTAGEVMARTMEAGKILGDHSPEEKMRAMIATFQSESYYEQIADFDAAIKGAIEQLSPDLIYHDSGFLYPAIHYSGIPWIRNTSMQILMNVFCDTNEVPPAFSGKFLCF
;
A
#
# COMPACT_ATOMS: atom_id res chain seq x y z
N MET A 1 12.67 -25.76 32.24
CA MET A 1 12.21 -26.11 30.88
C MET A 1 11.60 -24.87 30.22
N THR A 2 12.34 -24.21 29.35
CA THR A 2 11.86 -23.07 28.57
C THR A 2 10.86 -23.60 27.52
N LYS A 3 9.58 -23.26 27.65
CA LYS A 3 8.58 -23.56 26.61
C LYS A 3 9.09 -23.00 25.27
N ALA A 4 9.20 -23.85 24.25
CA ALA A 4 9.50 -23.40 22.89
C ALA A 4 8.47 -22.33 22.51
N LYS A 5 8.93 -21.15 22.12
CA LYS A 5 8.04 -20.06 21.69
C LYS A 5 7.33 -20.48 20.40
N LYS A 6 6.00 -20.37 20.38
CA LYS A 6 5.18 -20.68 19.18
C LYS A 6 5.67 -19.81 18.02
N LYS A 7 5.96 -20.42 16.88
CA LYS A 7 6.22 -19.72 15.62
C LYS A 7 4.90 -19.20 15.06
N LEU A 8 4.80 -17.91 14.76
CA LEU A 8 3.63 -17.27 14.21
C LEU A 8 3.78 -17.04 12.72
N THR A 9 2.66 -17.05 11.99
CA THR A 9 2.53 -16.56 10.62
C THR A 9 1.91 -15.17 10.66
N ILE A 10 2.60 -14.19 10.10
CA ILE A 10 2.17 -12.78 10.08
C ILE A 10 1.94 -12.37 8.63
N LEU A 11 0.75 -11.88 8.34
CA LEU A 11 0.39 -11.29 7.06
C LEU A 11 0.60 -9.77 7.13
N ALA A 12 1.50 -9.24 6.32
CA ALA A 12 1.72 -7.80 6.17
C ALA A 12 0.91 -7.28 4.97
N THR A 13 0.09 -6.26 5.19
CA THR A 13 -0.79 -5.66 4.18
C THR A 13 -0.51 -4.16 4.05
N PRO A 14 0.66 -3.75 3.52
CA PRO A 14 0.96 -2.35 3.27
C PRO A 14 0.12 -1.80 2.11
N LEU A 15 -0.20 -0.51 2.16
CA LEU A 15 -0.67 0.21 0.98
C LEU A 15 0.37 0.09 -0.14
N ALA A 16 -0.08 0.02 -1.40
CA ALA A 16 0.77 -0.08 -2.58
C ALA A 16 1.56 1.22 -2.84
N ALA A 17 2.42 1.59 -1.90
CA ALA A 17 3.29 2.75 -1.98
C ALA A 17 4.63 2.45 -1.29
N VAL A 18 5.72 2.93 -1.88
CA VAL A 18 7.11 2.65 -1.43
C VAL A 18 7.30 2.94 0.06
N GLY A 19 6.76 4.08 0.55
CA GLY A 19 6.86 4.47 1.95
C GLY A 19 6.19 3.48 2.91
N HIS A 20 5.01 2.97 2.54
CA HIS A 20 4.25 2.00 3.33
C HIS A 20 4.91 0.62 3.34
N VAL A 21 5.36 0.14 2.18
CA VAL A 21 6.08 -1.13 2.06
C VAL A 21 7.35 -1.11 2.91
N ASN A 22 8.15 -0.04 2.80
CA ASN A 22 9.37 0.13 3.58
C ASN A 22 9.08 0.32 5.08
N GLY A 23 8.02 1.06 5.41
CA GLY A 23 7.57 1.28 6.79
C GLY A 23 7.19 -0.02 7.51
N CYS A 24 6.60 -0.98 6.79
CA CYS A 24 6.32 -2.32 7.31
C CYS A 24 7.60 -3.16 7.46
N SER A 25 8.55 -3.04 6.54
CA SER A 25 9.74 -3.90 6.48
C SER A 25 10.63 -3.77 7.72
N GLY A 26 10.81 -2.55 8.23
CA GLY A 26 11.66 -2.29 9.39
C GLY A 26 11.28 -3.10 10.63
N PRO A 27 10.09 -2.90 11.20
CA PRO A 27 9.60 -3.65 12.35
C PRO A 27 9.52 -5.16 12.09
N LEU A 28 9.02 -5.56 10.91
CA LEU A 28 8.81 -6.97 10.57
C LEU A 28 10.12 -7.74 10.37
N ARG A 29 11.22 -7.07 10.01
CA ARG A 29 12.55 -7.69 9.98
C ARG A 29 12.98 -8.21 11.34
N THR A 30 12.64 -7.50 12.42
CA THR A 30 12.92 -7.96 13.78
C THR A 30 12.09 -9.20 14.12
N VAL A 31 10.84 -9.25 13.66
CA VAL A 31 9.95 -10.38 13.86
C VAL A 31 10.43 -11.61 13.07
N LEU A 32 10.85 -11.42 11.82
CA LEU A 32 11.46 -12.45 10.99
C LEU A 32 12.73 -13.04 11.64
N LYS A 33 13.64 -12.18 12.16
CA LYS A 33 14.86 -12.61 12.88
C LYS A 33 14.56 -13.41 14.14
N ARG A 34 13.39 -13.25 14.74
CA ARG A 34 12.93 -14.06 15.90
C ARG A 34 12.35 -15.41 15.49
N GLY A 35 12.38 -15.76 14.20
CA GLY A 35 11.95 -17.05 13.66
C GLY A 35 10.47 -17.15 13.31
N HIS A 36 9.74 -16.05 13.30
CA HIS A 36 8.37 -16.01 12.81
C HIS A 36 8.34 -16.01 11.28
N ARG A 37 7.26 -16.48 10.69
CA ARG A 37 6.99 -16.40 9.25
C ARG A 37 6.33 -15.06 8.94
N VAL A 38 6.83 -14.31 7.96
CA VAL A 38 6.26 -13.03 7.54
C VAL A 38 6.01 -13.09 6.04
N VAL A 39 4.78 -12.84 5.64
CA VAL A 39 4.33 -12.81 4.25
C VAL A 39 3.79 -11.44 3.92
N PHE A 40 4.34 -10.79 2.92
CA PHE A 40 3.85 -9.51 2.40
C PHE A 40 2.84 -9.75 1.29
N LEU A 41 1.67 -9.14 1.38
CA LEU A 41 0.71 -9.02 0.29
C LEU A 41 1.03 -7.73 -0.48
N LEU A 42 1.54 -7.86 -1.70
CA LEU A 42 2.05 -6.75 -2.50
C LEU A 42 1.33 -6.65 -3.85
N GLU A 43 1.14 -5.43 -4.29
CA GLU A 43 0.75 -5.16 -5.68
C GLU A 43 1.89 -5.57 -6.62
N SER A 44 1.55 -5.96 -7.83
CA SER A 44 2.48 -6.55 -8.84
C SER A 44 3.72 -5.71 -9.12
N ALA A 45 3.62 -4.37 -9.11
CA ALA A 45 4.75 -3.46 -9.29
C ALA A 45 5.81 -3.56 -8.16
N PHE A 46 5.47 -4.15 -7.02
CA PHE A 46 6.39 -4.35 -5.88
C PHE A 46 6.95 -5.78 -5.81
N LYS A 47 6.65 -6.63 -6.78
CA LYS A 47 7.12 -8.01 -6.81
C LYS A 47 8.64 -8.09 -6.71
N GLY A 48 9.12 -8.93 -5.80
CA GLY A 48 10.54 -9.15 -5.54
C GLY A 48 11.17 -8.15 -4.56
N SER A 49 10.51 -7.02 -4.25
CA SER A 49 11.08 -5.98 -3.40
C SER A 49 11.34 -6.43 -1.96
N GLN A 50 10.50 -7.30 -1.42
CA GLN A 50 10.62 -7.81 -0.07
C GLN A 50 11.27 -9.19 0.00
N ALA A 51 11.21 -9.97 -1.08
CA ALA A 51 11.93 -11.24 -1.21
C ALA A 51 13.44 -11.05 -1.06
N ALA A 52 14.00 -9.96 -1.60
CA ALA A 52 15.40 -9.56 -1.43
C ALA A 52 15.82 -9.37 0.04
N HIS A 53 14.85 -9.15 0.93
CA HIS A 53 15.04 -8.99 2.37
C HIS A 53 14.71 -10.24 3.19
N GLY A 54 14.40 -11.36 2.51
CA GLY A 54 14.11 -12.66 3.12
C GLY A 54 12.65 -12.84 3.56
N PHE A 55 11.75 -11.95 3.15
CA PHE A 55 10.32 -12.10 3.37
C PHE A 55 9.67 -12.97 2.26
N GLU A 56 8.58 -13.64 2.59
CA GLU A 56 7.72 -14.24 1.59
C GLU A 56 6.79 -13.18 0.98
N GLU A 57 6.40 -13.37 -0.28
CA GLU A 57 5.51 -12.44 -0.99
C GLU A 57 4.30 -13.19 -1.57
N MET A 58 3.14 -12.58 -1.43
CA MET A 58 1.93 -12.87 -2.20
C MET A 58 1.63 -11.66 -3.07
N ILE A 59 1.39 -11.89 -4.35
CA ILE A 59 1.22 -10.80 -5.32
C ILE A 59 -0.24 -10.72 -5.74
N TYR A 60 -0.77 -9.51 -5.76
CA TYR A 60 -2.06 -9.20 -6.36
C TYR A 60 -1.91 -8.13 -7.45
N THR A 61 -2.93 -8.01 -8.30
CA THR A 61 -2.99 -7.02 -9.38
C THR A 61 -4.35 -6.33 -9.35
N PHE A 62 -4.39 -5.04 -9.55
CA PHE A 62 -5.65 -4.31 -9.70
C PHE A 62 -6.31 -4.65 -11.04
N ARG A 63 -7.64 -4.82 -11.07
CA ARG A 63 -8.40 -5.11 -12.30
C ARG A 63 -8.22 -4.03 -13.36
N SER A 64 -8.13 -2.77 -12.95
CA SER A 64 -7.91 -1.64 -13.84
C SER A 64 -6.55 -1.67 -14.56
N SER A 65 -5.55 -2.37 -14.03
CA SER A 65 -4.25 -2.55 -14.69
C SER A 65 -4.26 -3.66 -15.74
N SER A 66 -5.13 -4.68 -15.57
CA SER A 66 -5.25 -5.80 -16.52
C SER A 66 -6.00 -5.43 -17.80
N SER A 67 -6.83 -4.39 -17.80
CA SER A 67 -7.58 -3.95 -18.99
C SER A 67 -6.74 -3.18 -20.03
N LYS A 68 -5.48 -2.86 -19.71
CA LYS A 68 -4.56 -2.19 -20.66
C LYS A 68 -3.78 -3.17 -21.55
N GLU A 69 -3.78 -4.48 -21.26
CA GLU A 69 -3.16 -5.49 -22.14
C GLU A 69 -3.96 -5.77 -23.43
N GLY A 70 -5.18 -5.21 -23.56
CA GLY A 70 -6.04 -5.34 -24.74
C GLY A 70 -6.23 -4.06 -25.58
N ALA A 71 -5.59 -2.94 -25.25
CA ALA A 71 -5.64 -1.76 -26.08
C ALA A 71 -4.67 -1.94 -27.27
N GLU A 72 -5.23 -2.03 -28.48
CA GLU A 72 -4.47 -2.08 -29.74
C GLU A 72 -3.39 -1.02 -29.77
N GLU A 73 -2.14 -1.45 -29.98
CA GLU A 73 -1.02 -0.56 -30.25
C GLU A 73 -1.37 0.34 -31.42
N PRO A 74 -1.16 1.67 -31.33
CA PRO A 74 -1.19 2.51 -32.51
C PRO A 74 -0.09 2.02 -33.44
N LYS A 75 -0.44 1.63 -34.65
CA LYS A 75 0.50 1.22 -35.71
C LYS A 75 1.44 2.39 -36.00
N GLU A 76 2.56 2.45 -35.34
CA GLU A 76 3.65 3.37 -35.70
C GLU A 76 4.50 2.78 -36.81
N ASN A 77 4.54 3.50 -37.93
CA ASN A 77 5.50 3.26 -39.01
C ASN A 77 6.91 3.64 -38.55
N GLY A 78 7.78 2.64 -38.52
CA GLY A 78 9.20 2.74 -38.83
C GLY A 78 10.08 3.65 -37.96
N HIS A 79 10.79 3.07 -37.01
CA HIS A 79 12.25 3.05 -36.88
C HIS A 79 12.66 2.21 -35.67
N LYS A 80 13.16 1.00 -35.94
CA LYS A 80 13.76 0.16 -34.89
C LYS A 80 15.12 0.71 -34.53
N ASN A 81 15.21 1.49 -33.47
CA ASN A 81 16.44 1.63 -32.69
C ASN A 81 16.18 0.90 -31.36
N GLY A 82 16.90 -0.20 -31.16
CA GLY A 82 16.80 -1.06 -29.98
C GLY A 82 17.33 -0.39 -28.72
N THR A 83 16.53 0.39 -28.08
CA THR A 83 16.68 0.73 -26.67
C THR A 83 15.82 -0.25 -25.86
N LYS A 84 16.46 -0.99 -24.94
CA LYS A 84 15.73 -1.75 -23.92
C LYS A 84 14.73 -0.79 -23.27
N GLU A 85 13.44 -1.08 -23.35
CA GLU A 85 12.47 -0.40 -22.50
C GLU A 85 12.92 -0.68 -21.06
N GLU A 86 13.42 0.34 -20.37
CA GLU A 86 13.69 0.28 -18.93
C GLU A 86 12.34 0.13 -18.25
N GLU A 87 12.12 -1.03 -17.64
CA GLU A 87 10.92 -1.32 -16.86
C GLU A 87 10.88 -0.32 -15.68
N LEU A 88 9.86 0.55 -15.68
CA LEU A 88 9.72 1.60 -14.68
C LEU A 88 9.59 0.99 -13.28
N THR A 89 10.32 1.55 -12.34
CA THR A 89 10.15 1.18 -10.94
C THR A 89 8.78 1.62 -10.40
N ALA A 90 8.28 0.95 -9.36
CA ALA A 90 7.02 1.33 -8.70
C ALA A 90 7.01 2.80 -8.24
N GLY A 91 8.16 3.33 -7.84
CA GLY A 91 8.31 4.75 -7.49
C GLY A 91 8.13 5.70 -8.67
N GLU A 92 8.68 5.35 -9.84
CA GLU A 92 8.54 6.14 -11.06
C GLU A 92 7.10 6.11 -11.58
N VAL A 93 6.44 4.95 -11.53
CA VAL A 93 5.02 4.83 -11.88
C VAL A 93 4.17 5.73 -10.98
N MET A 94 4.41 5.69 -9.66
CA MET A 94 3.72 6.54 -8.71
C MET A 94 3.98 8.03 -8.97
N ALA A 95 5.23 8.42 -9.20
CA ALA A 95 5.59 9.81 -9.47
C ALA A 95 4.90 10.34 -10.72
N ARG A 96 4.89 9.57 -11.81
CA ARG A 96 4.19 9.94 -13.06
C ARG A 96 2.68 10.04 -12.85
N THR A 97 2.09 9.15 -12.06
CA THR A 97 0.66 9.20 -11.74
C THR A 97 0.31 10.47 -10.96
N MET A 98 1.14 10.82 -9.97
CA MET A 98 0.94 12.04 -9.19
C MET A 98 1.16 13.32 -10.01
N GLU A 99 2.11 13.29 -10.96
CA GLU A 99 2.36 14.41 -11.88
C GLU A 99 1.18 14.58 -12.85
N ALA A 100 0.74 13.50 -13.50
CA ALA A 100 -0.42 13.51 -14.39
C ALA A 100 -1.70 13.95 -13.66
N GLY A 101 -1.85 13.57 -12.39
CA GLY A 101 -2.94 14.00 -11.51
C GLY A 101 -2.79 15.42 -10.96
N LYS A 102 -1.75 16.19 -11.34
CA LYS A 102 -1.46 17.54 -10.83
C LYS A 102 -1.22 17.63 -9.31
N ILE A 103 -0.88 16.53 -8.67
CA ILE A 103 -0.52 16.47 -7.25
C ILE A 103 0.94 16.92 -7.07
N LEU A 104 1.80 16.58 -8.04
CA LEU A 104 3.18 17.07 -8.15
C LEU A 104 3.28 18.16 -9.22
N GLY A 105 4.44 18.79 -9.30
CA GLY A 105 4.72 19.84 -10.26
C GLY A 105 4.42 21.24 -9.75
N ASP A 106 4.51 22.24 -10.65
CA ASP A 106 4.34 23.66 -10.35
C ASP A 106 2.86 24.07 -10.40
N HIS A 107 2.11 23.63 -9.41
CA HIS A 107 0.70 23.94 -9.22
C HIS A 107 0.49 24.60 -7.86
N SER A 108 -0.54 25.45 -7.75
CA SER A 108 -0.88 26.07 -6.47
C SER A 108 -1.30 25.03 -5.43
N PRO A 109 -1.16 25.30 -4.13
CA PRO A 109 -1.63 24.40 -3.06
C PRO A 109 -3.12 24.04 -3.20
N GLU A 110 -3.93 24.99 -3.66
CA GLU A 110 -5.36 24.73 -3.88
C GLU A 110 -5.61 23.76 -5.03
N GLU A 111 -4.92 23.92 -6.15
CA GLU A 111 -5.03 22.99 -7.30
C GLU A 111 -4.59 21.57 -6.92
N LYS A 112 -3.48 21.45 -6.18
CA LYS A 112 -2.98 20.16 -5.67
C LYS A 112 -4.00 19.50 -4.74
N MET A 113 -4.60 20.28 -3.84
CA MET A 113 -5.62 19.76 -2.92
C MET A 113 -6.88 19.31 -3.68
N ARG A 114 -7.37 20.09 -4.64
CA ARG A 114 -8.51 19.71 -5.48
C ARG A 114 -8.24 18.44 -6.28
N ALA A 115 -7.05 18.33 -6.86
CA ALA A 115 -6.62 17.14 -7.60
C ALA A 115 -6.56 15.89 -6.69
N MET A 116 -6.01 16.03 -5.49
CA MET A 116 -5.96 14.95 -4.51
C MET A 116 -7.37 14.49 -4.08
N ILE A 117 -8.27 15.43 -3.78
CA ILE A 117 -9.66 15.12 -3.44
C ILE A 117 -10.36 14.40 -4.60
N ALA A 118 -10.19 14.90 -5.83
CA ALA A 118 -10.77 14.26 -7.02
C ALA A 118 -10.26 12.83 -7.22
N THR A 119 -8.97 12.58 -6.96
CA THR A 119 -8.40 11.23 -7.02
C THR A 119 -9.06 10.30 -6.00
N PHE A 120 -9.20 10.73 -4.75
CA PHE A 120 -9.83 9.91 -3.70
C PHE A 120 -11.35 9.70 -3.91
N GLN A 121 -11.99 10.54 -4.70
CA GLN A 121 -13.41 10.42 -5.05
C GLN A 121 -13.65 9.71 -6.39
N SER A 122 -12.59 9.28 -7.09
CA SER A 122 -12.73 8.61 -8.37
C SER A 122 -13.25 7.17 -8.21
N GLU A 123 -14.04 6.71 -9.18
CA GLU A 123 -14.51 5.32 -9.24
C GLU A 123 -13.33 4.33 -9.26
N SER A 124 -12.31 4.64 -10.04
CA SER A 124 -11.07 3.85 -10.11
C SER A 124 -10.40 3.66 -8.75
N TYR A 125 -10.46 4.67 -7.87
CA TYR A 125 -9.90 4.55 -6.53
C TYR A 125 -10.73 3.61 -5.63
N TYR A 126 -12.05 3.67 -5.74
CA TYR A 126 -12.94 2.73 -5.02
C TYR A 126 -12.76 1.29 -5.52
N GLU A 127 -12.59 1.10 -6.83
CA GLU A 127 -12.26 -0.22 -7.39
C GLU A 127 -10.94 -0.78 -6.83
N GLN A 128 -9.90 0.05 -6.72
CA GLN A 128 -8.62 -0.36 -6.13
C GLN A 128 -8.77 -0.76 -4.66
N ILE A 129 -9.59 -0.03 -3.88
CA ILE A 129 -9.90 -0.39 -2.49
C ILE A 129 -10.59 -1.75 -2.44
N ALA A 130 -11.58 -1.99 -3.29
CA ALA A 130 -12.31 -3.26 -3.35
C ALA A 130 -11.42 -4.43 -3.79
N ASP A 131 -10.53 -4.22 -4.76
CA ASP A 131 -9.58 -5.21 -5.22
C ASP A 131 -8.58 -5.60 -4.13
N PHE A 132 -8.10 -4.60 -3.38
CA PHE A 132 -7.18 -4.88 -2.28
C PHE A 132 -7.88 -5.60 -1.12
N ASP A 133 -9.13 -5.24 -0.80
CA ASP A 133 -9.92 -5.97 0.21
C ASP A 133 -10.13 -7.44 -0.18
N ALA A 134 -10.46 -7.69 -1.45
CA ALA A 134 -10.59 -9.05 -1.98
C ALA A 134 -9.26 -9.82 -1.94
N ALA A 135 -8.14 -9.16 -2.26
CA ALA A 135 -6.80 -9.75 -2.17
C ALA A 135 -6.43 -10.10 -0.72
N ILE A 136 -6.72 -9.21 0.23
CA ILE A 136 -6.53 -9.46 1.67
C ILE A 136 -7.34 -10.68 2.11
N LYS A 137 -8.61 -10.75 1.71
CA LYS A 137 -9.49 -11.89 2.03
C LYS A 137 -8.89 -13.20 1.51
N GLY A 138 -8.48 -13.24 0.24
CA GLY A 138 -7.84 -14.42 -0.36
C GLY A 138 -6.54 -14.81 0.36
N ALA A 139 -5.72 -13.84 0.76
CA ALA A 139 -4.50 -14.09 1.51
C ALA A 139 -4.78 -14.67 2.91
N ILE A 140 -5.82 -14.17 3.59
CA ILE A 140 -6.26 -14.71 4.89
C ILE A 140 -6.70 -16.16 4.76
N GLU A 141 -7.54 -16.46 3.77
CA GLU A 141 -8.04 -17.81 3.51
C GLU A 141 -6.91 -18.81 3.20
N GLN A 142 -5.93 -18.38 2.39
CA GLN A 142 -4.80 -19.21 1.99
C GLN A 142 -3.77 -19.43 3.10
N LEU A 143 -3.47 -18.40 3.90
CA LEU A 143 -2.38 -18.43 4.88
C LEU A 143 -2.85 -18.81 6.28
N SER A 144 -4.10 -18.55 6.62
CA SER A 144 -4.62 -18.62 8.00
C SER A 144 -3.64 -17.96 9.00
N PRO A 145 -3.34 -16.66 8.86
CA PRO A 145 -2.31 -16.01 9.65
C PRO A 145 -2.70 -15.90 11.12
N ASP A 146 -1.71 -15.93 12.02
CA ASP A 146 -1.91 -15.70 13.46
C ASP A 146 -2.05 -14.21 13.79
N LEU A 147 -1.58 -13.32 12.91
CA LEU A 147 -1.58 -11.87 13.09
C LEU A 147 -1.56 -11.18 11.72
N ILE A 148 -2.31 -10.08 11.61
CA ILE A 148 -2.24 -9.17 10.46
C ILE A 148 -1.51 -7.88 10.88
N TYR A 149 -0.51 -7.48 10.09
CA TYR A 149 0.21 -6.22 10.25
C TYR A 149 -0.16 -5.29 9.10
N HIS A 150 -1.04 -4.33 9.37
CA HIS A 150 -1.69 -3.50 8.37
C HIS A 150 -1.14 -2.07 8.37
N ASP A 151 -0.82 -1.51 7.20
CA ASP A 151 -0.38 -0.13 7.03
C ASP A 151 -1.11 0.54 5.86
N SER A 152 -2.23 1.18 6.17
CA SER A 152 -3.01 1.96 5.22
C SER A 152 -3.81 3.04 5.94
N GLY A 153 -4.26 4.06 5.21
CA GLY A 153 -5.22 5.07 5.68
C GLY A 153 -6.63 4.50 5.93
N PHE A 154 -6.93 3.32 5.37
CA PHE A 154 -8.25 2.69 5.46
C PHE A 154 -8.21 1.41 6.28
N LEU A 155 -9.33 1.09 6.91
CA LEU A 155 -9.56 -0.21 7.49
C LEU A 155 -10.42 -1.04 6.52
N TYR A 156 -9.89 -2.18 6.10
CA TYR A 156 -10.55 -3.07 5.16
C TYR A 156 -11.48 -4.05 5.88
N PRO A 157 -12.70 -4.27 5.35
CA PRO A 157 -13.65 -5.25 5.89
C PRO A 157 -13.04 -6.65 6.08
N ALA A 158 -12.24 -7.11 5.13
CA ALA A 158 -11.55 -8.40 5.22
C ALA A 158 -10.67 -8.54 6.46
N ILE A 159 -10.05 -7.45 6.94
CA ILE A 159 -9.27 -7.45 8.19
C ILE A 159 -10.20 -7.40 9.39
N HIS A 160 -11.13 -6.43 9.39
CA HIS A 160 -12.00 -6.17 10.54
C HIS A 160 -12.86 -7.37 10.93
N TYR A 161 -13.41 -8.05 9.94
CA TYR A 161 -14.31 -9.20 10.16
C TYR A 161 -13.60 -10.55 10.14
N SER A 162 -12.28 -10.61 10.00
CA SER A 162 -11.52 -11.87 9.97
C SER A 162 -11.52 -12.62 11.31
N GLY A 163 -11.74 -11.93 12.42
CA GLY A 163 -11.53 -12.47 13.77
C GLY A 163 -10.07 -12.68 14.14
N ILE A 164 -9.12 -12.36 13.24
CA ILE A 164 -7.68 -12.48 13.47
C ILE A 164 -7.19 -11.22 14.19
N PRO A 165 -6.34 -11.33 15.23
CA PRO A 165 -5.67 -10.17 15.81
C PRO A 165 -4.92 -9.38 14.75
N TRP A 166 -5.03 -8.05 14.80
CA TRP A 166 -4.33 -7.19 13.85
C TRP A 166 -3.70 -5.97 14.53
N ILE A 167 -2.63 -5.46 13.94
CA ILE A 167 -1.91 -4.26 14.36
C ILE A 167 -1.96 -3.27 13.21
N ARG A 168 -2.36 -2.04 13.50
CA ARG A 168 -2.23 -0.93 12.55
C ARG A 168 -0.87 -0.28 12.71
N ASN A 169 -0.07 -0.34 11.67
CA ASN A 169 1.07 0.54 11.48
C ASN A 169 0.61 1.84 10.84
N THR A 170 1.29 2.93 11.10
CA THR A 170 0.96 4.22 10.53
C THR A 170 2.22 4.85 9.97
N SER A 171 2.42 4.72 8.67
CA SER A 171 3.49 5.39 7.93
C SER A 171 3.16 6.83 7.56
N MET A 172 1.94 7.29 7.84
CA MET A 172 1.47 8.66 7.67
C MET A 172 1.54 9.41 9.00
N GLN A 173 1.39 10.74 8.96
CA GLN A 173 1.31 11.54 10.19
C GLN A 173 0.22 11.00 11.11
N ILE A 174 0.57 10.80 12.37
CA ILE A 174 -0.30 10.21 13.39
C ILE A 174 -1.63 10.96 13.51
N LEU A 175 -1.61 12.29 13.37
CA LEU A 175 -2.78 13.16 13.45
C LEU A 175 -3.81 12.94 12.34
N MET A 176 -3.40 12.36 11.19
CA MET A 176 -4.34 11.98 10.12
C MET A 176 -5.13 10.72 10.45
N ASN A 177 -4.66 9.93 11.41
CA ASN A 177 -5.23 8.64 11.77
C ASN A 177 -5.91 8.65 13.14
N VAL A 178 -5.79 9.72 13.89
CA VAL A 178 -6.44 9.89 15.17
C VAL A 178 -7.80 10.54 14.92
N PHE A 179 -8.86 9.76 14.93
CA PHE A 179 -10.21 10.27 15.08
C PHE A 179 -10.38 10.64 16.55
N CYS A 180 -10.18 11.91 16.86
CA CYS A 180 -10.33 12.41 18.22
C CYS A 180 -11.76 12.85 18.45
N ASP A 181 -12.47 12.16 19.32
CA ASP A 181 -13.73 12.60 19.89
C ASP A 181 -13.52 13.74 20.91
N THR A 182 -12.29 14.18 21.12
CA THR A 182 -11.97 15.21 22.08
C THR A 182 -11.74 16.55 21.39
N ASN A 183 -12.30 17.62 21.95
CA ASN A 183 -12.06 18.99 21.52
C ASN A 183 -10.60 19.45 21.73
N GLU A 184 -9.73 18.58 22.19
CA GLU A 184 -8.34 18.87 22.55
C GLU A 184 -7.36 18.76 21.39
N VAL A 185 -7.71 18.00 20.34
CA VAL A 185 -6.86 17.82 19.16
C VAL A 185 -7.55 18.47 17.95
N PRO A 186 -6.89 19.41 17.27
CA PRO A 186 -7.49 20.04 16.10
C PRO A 186 -7.70 19.03 14.99
N PRO A 187 -8.73 19.18 14.14
CA PRO A 187 -8.94 18.34 12.99
C PRO A 187 -7.71 18.30 12.10
N ALA A 188 -7.47 17.16 11.46
CA ALA A 188 -6.45 17.04 10.43
C ALA A 188 -6.64 18.18 9.40
N PHE A 189 -5.53 18.82 8.99
CA PHE A 189 -5.52 19.96 8.08
C PHE A 189 -6.07 21.28 8.64
N SER A 190 -6.35 21.41 9.93
CA SER A 190 -6.82 22.66 10.52
C SER A 190 -5.77 23.80 10.54
N GLY A 191 -4.53 23.50 10.22
CA GLY A 191 -3.41 24.47 10.31
C GLY A 191 -3.03 24.89 11.73
N LYS A 192 -3.68 24.33 12.74
CA LYS A 192 -3.35 24.59 14.14
C LYS A 192 -2.39 23.52 14.63
N PHE A 193 -1.20 23.94 15.05
CA PHE A 193 -0.26 23.06 15.73
C PHE A 193 -0.47 23.21 17.23
N LEU A 194 -0.61 22.09 17.93
CA LEU A 194 -0.47 22.06 19.37
C LEU A 194 1.03 22.15 19.67
N CYS A 195 1.48 23.28 20.22
CA CYS A 195 2.78 23.35 20.88
C CYS A 195 2.62 22.68 22.26
N PHE A 196 3.26 21.54 22.44
CA PHE A 196 3.50 20.93 23.75
C PHE A 196 4.75 21.52 24.37
#